data_38ade98bd6e5a2094e23d23a1deca02c
#
_entry.id   38ade98bd6e5a2094e23d23a1deca02c
#
_cell.length_a   1.000
_cell.length_b   1.000
_cell.length_c   1.000
_cell.angle_alpha   90.00
_cell.angle_beta   90.00
_cell.angle_gamma   90.00
#
_symmetry.space_group_name_H-M   'P 1'
#
loop_
_entity.id
_entity.type
_entity.pdbx_description
1 polymer ?
#
loop_
_entity_poly.entity_id
_entity_poly.type
_entity_poly.pdbx_seq_one_letter_code
_entity_poly.pdbx_strand_id
1 'polypeptide(L)'
;MKAVRKQVLATEKFDAISKTLFEVALAQMSNENLLPAVIDRQKETLAERKARFERDALVFTSQLYGAALRYTKNSHDAQDLVQDTYAKAFTSFHQFEPGTNLKAWLYRILTTTFI
;
A
#
# COMPACT_ATOMS: atom_id res chain seq x y z
N MET A 1 -22.59 -12.62 -10.87
CA MET A 1 -21.87 -12.05 -12.00
C MET A 1 -21.70 -10.57 -11.88
N LYS A 2 -22.77 -9.82 -11.64
CA LYS A 2 -22.66 -8.38 -11.46
C LYS A 2 -21.81 -8.01 -10.25
N ALA A 3 -21.90 -8.78 -9.17
CA ALA A 3 -21.11 -8.52 -7.98
C ALA A 3 -19.63 -8.70 -8.23
N VAL A 4 -19.27 -9.74 -8.99
CA VAL A 4 -17.88 -10.00 -9.32
C VAL A 4 -17.32 -8.88 -10.20
N ARG A 5 -18.11 -8.46 -11.18
CA ARG A 5 -17.70 -7.38 -12.07
C ARG A 5 -17.50 -6.08 -11.28
N LYS A 6 -18.40 -5.80 -10.34
CA LYS A 6 -18.25 -4.62 -9.48
C LYS A 6 -16.98 -4.67 -8.66
N GLN A 7 -16.65 -5.84 -8.14
CA GLN A 7 -15.44 -6.01 -7.37
C GLN A 7 -14.19 -5.75 -8.20
N VAL A 8 -14.17 -6.25 -9.43
CA VAL A 8 -13.03 -6.03 -10.31
C VAL A 8 -12.86 -4.56 -10.61
N LEU A 9 -13.95 -3.86 -10.91
CA LEU A 9 -13.88 -2.43 -11.17
C LEU A 9 -13.43 -1.65 -9.95
N ALA A 10 -13.93 -2.02 -8.77
CA ALA A 10 -13.51 -1.37 -7.53
C ALA A 10 -12.03 -1.58 -7.29
N THR A 11 -11.52 -2.79 -7.56
CA THR A 11 -10.11 -3.09 -7.39
C THR A 11 -9.26 -2.25 -8.32
N GLU A 12 -9.67 -2.09 -9.56
CA GLU A 12 -8.95 -1.26 -10.52
C GLU A 12 -8.91 0.19 -10.08
N LYS A 13 -10.02 0.72 -9.59
CA LYS A 13 -10.06 2.06 -9.03
C LYS A 13 -9.13 2.21 -7.85
N PHE A 14 -9.10 1.21 -7.00
CA PHE A 14 -8.22 1.18 -5.84
C PHE A 14 -6.77 1.24 -6.24
N ASP A 15 -6.39 0.45 -7.23
CA ASP A 15 -5.02 0.43 -7.69
C ASP A 15 -4.60 1.80 -8.20
N ALA A 16 -5.48 2.47 -8.96
CA ALA A 16 -5.19 3.80 -9.47
C ALA A 16 -5.06 4.82 -8.33
N ILE A 17 -5.98 4.78 -7.38
CA ILE A 17 -5.96 5.70 -6.23
C ILE A 17 -4.73 5.44 -5.37
N SER A 18 -4.42 4.18 -5.11
CA SER A 18 -3.25 3.80 -4.32
C SER A 18 -1.97 4.29 -4.97
N LYS A 19 -1.87 4.17 -6.29
CA LYS A 19 -0.70 4.67 -7.01
C LYS A 19 -0.59 6.18 -6.93
N THR A 20 -1.71 6.89 -7.02
CA THR A 20 -1.71 8.34 -6.89
C THR A 20 -1.23 8.78 -5.51
N LEU A 21 -1.75 8.14 -4.48
CA LEU A 21 -1.34 8.42 -3.11
C LEU A 21 0.15 8.14 -2.91
N PHE A 22 0.61 7.09 -3.52
CA PHE A 22 2.00 6.69 -3.57
C PHE A 22 2.88 7.77 -4.17
N GLU A 23 2.47 8.33 -5.30
CA GLU A 23 3.22 9.40 -5.97
C GLU A 23 3.33 10.62 -5.06
N VAL A 24 2.25 10.97 -4.38
CA VAL A 24 2.28 12.10 -3.44
C VAL A 24 3.23 11.83 -2.29
N ALA A 25 3.19 10.62 -1.74
CA ALA A 25 4.09 10.26 -0.64
C ALA A 25 5.54 10.30 -1.09
N LEU A 26 5.81 9.81 -2.29
CA LEU A 26 7.16 9.84 -2.85
C LEU A 26 7.67 11.26 -3.04
N ALA A 27 6.81 12.14 -3.54
CA ALA A 27 7.18 13.53 -3.74
C ALA A 27 7.56 14.19 -2.43
N GLN A 28 6.81 13.92 -1.38
CA GLN A 28 7.11 14.47 -0.07
C GLN A 28 8.42 13.94 0.49
N MET A 29 8.68 12.67 0.32
CA MET A 29 9.94 12.06 0.77
C MET A 29 11.12 12.66 0.04
N SER A 30 10.99 12.88 -1.25
CA SER A 30 12.07 13.46 -2.05
C SER A 30 12.44 14.86 -1.56
N ASN A 31 11.46 15.62 -1.08
CA ASN A 31 11.68 16.97 -0.62
C ASN A 31 12.38 17.06 0.72
N GLU A 32 12.40 15.95 1.47
CA GLU A 32 12.96 15.97 2.82
C GLU A 32 14.45 15.63 2.87
N ASN A 33 15.05 15.28 1.76
CA ASN A 33 16.47 14.97 1.68
C ASN A 33 16.92 13.84 2.61
N LEU A 34 16.00 12.98 2.98
CA LEU A 34 16.32 11.85 3.85
C LEU A 34 16.67 10.60 3.09
N LEU A 35 16.41 10.62 1.81
CA LEU A 35 16.49 9.44 0.97
C LEU A 35 17.90 8.89 0.78
N PRO A 36 18.96 9.72 0.70
CA PRO A 36 20.28 9.15 0.47
C PRO A 36 20.66 8.09 1.50
N ALA A 37 20.37 8.33 2.77
CA ALA A 37 20.71 7.36 3.81
C ALA A 37 19.91 6.06 3.66
N VAL A 38 18.63 6.19 3.31
CA VAL A 38 17.77 5.02 3.12
C VAL A 38 18.22 4.22 1.89
N ILE A 39 18.51 4.93 0.81
CA ILE A 39 18.96 4.29 -0.42
C ILE A 39 20.28 3.56 -0.21
N ASP A 40 21.23 4.20 0.48
CA ASP A 40 22.53 3.60 0.76
C ASP A 40 22.38 2.31 1.54
N ARG A 41 21.54 2.32 2.56
CA ARG A 41 21.37 1.17 3.43
C ARG A 41 20.80 -0.01 2.68
N GLN A 42 19.86 0.24 1.77
CA GLN A 42 19.21 -0.79 1.00
C GLN A 42 19.89 -1.05 -0.33
N LYS A 43 20.80 -0.17 -0.73
CA LYS A 43 21.41 -0.21 -2.05
C LYS A 43 20.34 -0.25 -3.15
N GLU A 44 19.27 0.45 -2.91
CA GLU A 44 18.10 0.46 -3.78
C GLU A 44 17.66 1.91 -3.94
N THR A 45 17.41 2.32 -5.19
CA THR A 45 16.91 3.66 -5.44
C THR A 45 15.44 3.73 -5.02
N LEU A 46 14.94 4.97 -4.87
CA LEU A 46 13.53 5.18 -4.57
C LEU A 46 12.65 4.62 -5.68
N ALA A 47 13.07 4.81 -6.94
CA ALA A 47 12.32 4.29 -8.08
C ALA A 47 12.26 2.76 -8.05
N GLU A 48 13.37 2.11 -7.71
CA GLU A 48 13.41 0.66 -7.59
C GLU A 48 12.54 0.17 -6.45
N ARG A 49 12.55 0.87 -5.33
CA ARG A 49 11.68 0.52 -4.20
C ARG A 49 10.21 0.65 -4.58
N LYS A 50 9.87 1.72 -5.27
CA LYS A 50 8.50 1.94 -5.72
C LYS A 50 8.06 0.80 -6.63
N ALA A 51 8.90 0.43 -7.60
CA ALA A 51 8.58 -0.64 -8.54
C ALA A 51 8.41 -1.98 -7.79
N ARG A 52 9.28 -2.25 -6.84
CA ARG A 52 9.21 -3.49 -6.06
C ARG A 52 7.93 -3.52 -5.22
N PHE A 53 7.59 -2.42 -4.59
CA PHE A 53 6.38 -2.35 -3.79
C PHE A 53 5.13 -2.52 -4.66
N GLU A 54 5.09 -1.85 -5.80
CA GLU A 54 3.95 -1.97 -6.71
C GLU A 54 3.78 -3.40 -7.19
N ARG A 55 4.88 -4.05 -7.54
CA ARG A 55 4.83 -5.42 -8.01
C ARG A 55 4.38 -6.39 -6.92
N ASP A 56 4.89 -6.23 -5.70
CA ASP A 56 4.72 -7.24 -4.66
C ASP A 56 3.57 -6.95 -3.70
N ALA A 57 3.29 -5.68 -3.44
CA ALA A 57 2.30 -5.29 -2.43
C ALA A 57 0.94 -4.96 -3.01
N LEU A 58 0.89 -4.29 -4.16
CA LEU A 58 -0.39 -3.87 -4.71
C LEU A 58 -1.23 -5.04 -5.22
N VAL A 59 -0.63 -6.21 -5.40
CA VAL A 59 -1.39 -7.41 -5.80
C VAL A 59 -2.38 -7.83 -4.70
N PHE A 60 -2.19 -7.37 -3.47
CA PHE A 60 -3.08 -7.72 -2.37
C PHE A 60 -4.21 -6.72 -2.15
N THR A 61 -4.37 -5.74 -3.04
CA THR A 61 -5.32 -4.65 -2.85
C THR A 61 -6.76 -5.15 -2.62
N SER A 62 -7.22 -6.08 -3.42
CA SER A 62 -8.60 -6.57 -3.28
C SER A 62 -8.80 -7.32 -1.95
N GLN A 63 -7.79 -8.05 -1.51
CA GLN A 63 -7.87 -8.77 -0.24
C GLN A 63 -7.86 -7.80 0.94
N LEU A 64 -7.02 -6.78 0.88
CA LEU A 64 -6.99 -5.75 1.91
C LEU A 64 -8.31 -4.99 1.95
N TYR A 65 -8.87 -4.70 0.77
CA TYR A 65 -10.16 -4.02 0.71
C TYR A 65 -11.25 -4.88 1.34
N GLY A 66 -11.26 -6.18 1.08
CA GLY A 66 -12.22 -7.08 1.70
C GLY A 66 -12.14 -7.04 3.21
N ALA A 67 -10.92 -7.06 3.76
CA ALA A 67 -10.72 -6.97 5.20
C ALA A 67 -11.15 -5.61 5.73
N ALA A 68 -10.78 -4.54 5.01
CA ALA A 68 -11.15 -3.19 5.40
C ALA A 68 -12.67 -3.01 5.44
N LEU A 69 -13.34 -3.62 4.47
CA LEU A 69 -14.80 -3.55 4.40
C LEU A 69 -15.45 -4.27 5.60
N ARG A 70 -14.86 -5.39 6.01
CA ARG A 70 -15.35 -6.10 7.20
C ARG A 70 -15.17 -5.27 8.46
N TYR A 71 -14.08 -4.51 8.55
CA TYR A 71 -13.84 -3.65 9.71
C TYR A 71 -14.74 -2.42 9.72
N THR A 72 -14.81 -1.71 8.59
CA THR A 72 -15.50 -0.42 8.53
C THR A 72 -16.98 -0.53 8.20
N LYS A 73 -17.37 -1.58 7.49
CA LYS A 73 -18.73 -1.81 7.02
C LYS A 73 -19.26 -0.67 6.15
N ASN A 74 -18.34 0.03 5.50
CA ASN A 74 -18.66 1.16 4.65
C ASN A 74 -17.61 1.23 3.55
N SER A 75 -18.03 1.24 2.30
CA SER A 75 -17.10 1.16 1.18
C SER A 75 -16.17 2.37 1.10
N HIS A 76 -16.68 3.56 1.41
CA HIS A 76 -15.86 4.75 1.38
C HIS A 76 -14.77 4.70 2.45
N ASP A 77 -15.16 4.34 3.66
CA ASP A 77 -14.19 4.21 4.77
C ASP A 77 -13.19 3.09 4.51
N ALA A 78 -13.64 2.01 3.86
CA ALA A 78 -12.75 0.92 3.51
C ALA A 78 -11.69 1.38 2.51
N GLN A 79 -12.09 2.18 1.52
CA GLN A 79 -11.14 2.75 0.57
C GLN A 79 -10.10 3.60 1.27
N ASP A 80 -10.54 4.47 2.14
CA ASP A 80 -9.63 5.32 2.90
C ASP A 80 -8.66 4.50 3.73
N LEU A 81 -9.17 3.45 4.36
CA LEU A 81 -8.33 2.58 5.18
C LEU A 81 -7.26 1.88 4.37
N VAL A 82 -7.60 1.38 3.19
CA VAL A 82 -6.62 0.73 2.32
C VAL A 82 -5.57 1.74 1.86
N GLN A 83 -5.99 2.94 1.47
CA GLN A 83 -5.05 3.97 1.05
C GLN A 83 -4.09 4.33 2.16
N ASP A 84 -4.59 4.54 3.37
CA ASP A 84 -3.75 4.84 4.53
C ASP A 84 -2.79 3.70 4.83
N THR A 85 -3.27 2.47 4.70
CA THR A 85 -2.45 1.29 4.93
C THR A 85 -1.28 1.25 3.95
N TYR A 86 -1.55 1.48 2.68
CA TYR A 86 -0.48 1.46 1.68
C TYR A 86 0.50 2.62 1.87
N ALA A 87 0.02 3.79 2.24
CA ALA A 87 0.91 4.92 2.50
C ALA A 87 1.87 4.58 3.63
N LYS A 88 1.35 4.02 4.72
CA LYS A 88 2.18 3.63 5.85
C LYS A 88 3.11 2.46 5.50
N ALA A 89 2.59 1.50 4.74
CA ALA A 89 3.37 0.34 4.33
C ALA A 89 4.56 0.77 3.48
N PHE A 90 4.36 1.67 2.53
CA PHE A 90 5.46 2.12 1.69
C PHE A 90 6.50 2.88 2.50
N THR A 91 6.06 3.73 3.41
CA THR A 91 6.97 4.48 4.25
C THR A 91 7.87 3.55 5.07
N SER A 92 7.33 2.40 5.49
CA SER A 92 8.07 1.43 6.29
C SER A 92 8.64 0.27 5.46
N PHE A 93 8.48 0.30 4.16
CA PHE A 93 8.84 -0.86 3.33
C PHE A 93 10.32 -1.21 3.38
N HIS A 94 11.16 -0.22 3.62
CA HIS A 94 12.60 -0.47 3.78
C HIS A 94 12.89 -1.33 5.00
N GLN A 95 11.96 -1.42 5.95
CA GLN A 95 12.10 -2.24 7.14
C GLN A 95 11.54 -3.64 6.95
N PHE A 96 10.78 -3.85 5.89
CA PHE A 96 10.23 -5.17 5.61
C PHE A 96 11.33 -6.10 5.13
N GLU A 97 11.44 -7.25 5.76
CA GLU A 97 12.47 -8.22 5.43
C GLU A 97 12.04 -9.09 4.24
N PRO A 98 12.76 -9.04 3.12
CA PRO A 98 12.41 -9.86 1.96
C PRO A 98 12.39 -11.34 2.32
N GLY A 99 11.46 -12.08 1.73
CA GLY A 99 11.34 -13.50 1.98
C GLY A 99 10.42 -13.84 3.14
N THR A 100 9.95 -12.84 3.90
CA THR A 100 8.96 -13.05 4.92
C THR A 100 7.56 -12.81 4.34
N ASN A 101 6.53 -12.96 5.15
CA ASN A 101 5.15 -12.90 4.68
C ASN A 101 4.65 -11.47 4.52
N LEU A 102 4.77 -10.95 3.31
CA LEU A 102 4.36 -9.58 3.01
C LEU A 102 2.86 -9.36 3.24
N LYS A 103 2.04 -10.33 2.86
CA LYS A 103 0.60 -10.23 3.06
C LYS A 103 0.25 -10.05 4.54
N ALA A 104 0.85 -10.86 5.40
CA ALA A 104 0.60 -10.76 6.84
C ALA A 104 1.07 -9.41 7.39
N TRP A 105 2.19 -8.92 6.88
CA TRP A 105 2.72 -7.62 7.27
C TRP A 105 1.76 -6.50 6.90
N LEU A 106 1.21 -6.55 5.69
CA LEU A 106 0.20 -5.57 5.24
C LEU A 106 -1.06 -5.64 6.07
N TYR A 107 -1.51 -6.84 6.41
CA TYR A 107 -2.70 -7.00 7.25
C TYR A 107 -2.48 -6.44 8.64
N ARG A 108 -1.30 -6.58 9.18
CA ARG A 108 -0.97 -5.99 10.47
C ARG A 108 -1.08 -4.46 10.41
N ILE A 109 -0.54 -3.86 9.35
CA ILE A 109 -0.63 -2.42 9.18
C ILE A 109 -2.07 -1.98 9.02
N LEU A 110 -2.85 -2.73 8.25
CA LEU A 110 -4.26 -2.44 8.07
C LEU A 110 -4.99 -2.41 9.43
N THR A 111 -4.78 -3.43 10.23
CA THR A 111 -5.43 -3.55 11.52
C THR A 111 -5.03 -2.42 12.47
N THR A 112 -3.75 -2.13 12.55
CA THR A 112 -3.28 -1.06 13.45
C THR A 112 -3.69 0.32 12.96
N THR A 113 -3.84 0.49 11.65
CA THR A 113 -4.31 1.75 11.09
C THR A 113 -5.79 1.96 11.39
N PHE A 114 -6.58 0.88 11.38
CA PHE A 114 -8.00 0.96 11.68
C PHE A 114 -8.26 1.33 13.15
N ILE A 115 -7.46 0.82 14.04
CA ILE A 115 -7.58 1.09 15.46
C ILE A 115 -7.16 2.54 15.76
#